data_fa44fda8d1f7932e7c39704588f238b7
#
_entry.id   fa44fda8d1f7932e7c39704588f238b7
#
_cell.length_a   1.000
_cell.length_b   1.000
_cell.length_c   1.000
_cell.angle_alpha   90.00
_cell.angle_beta   90.00
_cell.angle_gamma   90.00
#
_symmetry.space_group_name_H-M   'P 1'
#
loop_
_entity.id
_entity.type
_entity.pdbx_description
1 polymer ?
#
loop_
_entity_poly.entity_id
_entity_poly.type
_entity_poly.pdbx_seq_one_letter_code
_entity_poly.pdbx_strand_id
1 'polypeptide(L)'
;MGNLGAQIFQSCGYEVLAVDPDPTRQELAHHVGLSRVYASVPKDDPAIAKQVALQLECSGHEQAAVDGCHILQPYGELSQIGAPWAQRNEATAHELLRLVFFNYLTVRSGWEWQLPNHPTPFRRGSIFANYAAGLRWLHEERVKVDGLYDLMNPQQAQQAYQDIRHRRLTSLAPMFDSSGNHYLLHIKELNR
;
A
#
# COMPACT_ATOMS: atom_id res chain seq x y z
N MET A 1 -0.94 -2.98 0.98
CA MET A 1 -0.51 -2.01 -0.07
C MET A 1 0.78 -1.29 0.33
N GLY A 2 0.88 -0.69 1.51
CA GLY A 2 2.05 0.09 1.93
C GLY A 2 3.38 -0.65 1.81
N ASN A 3 3.47 -1.90 2.26
CA ASN A 3 4.68 -2.70 2.15
C ASN A 3 5.16 -2.86 0.69
N LEU A 4 4.26 -3.23 -0.22
CA LEU A 4 4.60 -3.36 -1.65
C LEU A 4 5.00 -2.02 -2.28
N GLY A 5 4.28 -0.94 -1.94
CA GLY A 5 4.64 0.42 -2.37
C GLY A 5 6.04 0.81 -1.91
N ALA A 6 6.36 0.56 -0.63
CA ALA A 6 7.69 0.83 -0.07
C ALA A 6 8.80 0.09 -0.83
N GLN A 7 8.62 -1.21 -1.11
CA GLN A 7 9.59 -1.98 -1.90
C GLN A 7 9.76 -1.43 -3.32
N ILE A 8 8.66 -1.04 -3.98
CA ILE A 8 8.69 -0.47 -5.34
C ILE A 8 9.51 0.83 -5.34
N PHE A 9 9.24 1.75 -4.42
CA PHE A 9 10.00 3.00 -4.33
C PHE A 9 11.48 2.75 -4.00
N GLN A 10 11.77 1.83 -3.08
CA GLN A 10 13.15 1.45 -2.76
C GLN A 10 13.86 0.87 -4.00
N SER A 11 13.20 0.02 -4.80
CA SER A 11 13.77 -0.55 -6.03
C SER A 11 14.02 0.49 -7.11
N CYS A 12 13.32 1.64 -7.03
CA CYS A 12 13.55 2.80 -7.91
C CYS A 12 14.64 3.75 -7.39
N GLY A 13 15.32 3.42 -6.29
CA GLY A 13 16.42 4.21 -5.73
C GLY A 13 15.99 5.28 -4.73
N TYR A 14 14.74 5.28 -4.29
CA TYR A 14 14.30 6.20 -3.25
C TYR A 14 14.68 5.69 -1.85
N GLU A 15 15.03 6.61 -0.96
CA GLU A 15 15.09 6.33 0.47
C GLU A 15 13.67 6.28 1.02
N VAL A 16 13.32 5.17 1.68
CA VAL A 16 11.94 4.90 2.11
C VAL A 16 11.87 4.81 3.63
N LEU A 17 10.90 5.53 4.20
CA LEU A 17 10.46 5.40 5.59
C LEU A 17 9.14 4.63 5.58
N ALA A 18 9.12 3.44 6.15
CA ALA A 18 7.89 2.68 6.35
C ALA A 18 7.34 2.94 7.75
N VAL A 19 6.03 3.17 7.84
CA VAL A 19 5.36 3.40 9.13
C VAL A 19 4.18 2.44 9.25
N ASP A 20 4.16 1.62 10.27
CA ASP A 20 3.01 0.79 10.63
C ASP A 20 2.99 0.62 12.17
N PRO A 21 1.86 0.87 12.84
CA PRO A 21 1.76 0.72 14.30
C PRO A 21 1.74 -0.75 14.76
N ASP A 22 1.54 -1.70 13.85
CA ASP A 22 1.47 -3.13 14.15
C ASP A 22 2.88 -3.75 14.14
N PRO A 23 3.39 -4.30 15.27
CA PRO A 23 4.71 -4.90 15.35
C PRO A 23 4.92 -6.03 14.34
N THR A 24 3.91 -6.89 14.12
CA THR A 24 3.99 -7.99 13.15
C THR A 24 4.23 -7.45 11.74
N ARG A 25 3.56 -6.36 11.36
CA ARG A 25 3.76 -5.73 10.06
C ARG A 25 5.10 -5.03 9.93
N GLN A 26 5.64 -4.50 11.04
CA GLN A 26 7.00 -3.97 11.06
C GLN A 26 8.02 -5.09 10.83
N GLU A 27 7.86 -6.25 11.48
CA GLU A 27 8.71 -7.44 11.25
C GLU A 27 8.65 -7.90 9.79
N LEU A 28 7.45 -7.97 9.19
CA LEU A 28 7.29 -8.29 7.77
C LEU A 28 7.94 -7.24 6.86
N ALA A 29 7.93 -5.97 7.23
CA ALA A 29 8.63 -4.93 6.49
C ALA A 29 10.16 -5.11 6.55
N HIS A 30 10.71 -5.44 7.70
CA HIS A 30 12.13 -5.79 7.84
C HIS A 30 12.48 -7.06 7.07
N HIS A 31 11.62 -8.08 7.11
CA HIS A 31 11.83 -9.34 6.40
C HIS A 31 12.05 -9.14 4.88
N VAL A 32 11.33 -8.23 4.27
CA VAL A 32 11.49 -7.92 2.83
C VAL A 32 12.61 -6.92 2.52
N GLY A 33 13.34 -6.46 3.54
CA GLY A 33 14.54 -5.63 3.38
C GLY A 33 14.31 -4.12 3.55
N LEU A 34 13.18 -3.70 4.11
CA LEU A 34 12.99 -2.30 4.50
C LEU A 34 13.74 -2.04 5.81
N SER A 35 14.69 -1.12 5.81
CA SER A 35 15.56 -0.86 6.96
C SER A 35 15.03 0.20 7.91
N ARG A 36 14.31 1.21 7.39
CA ARG A 36 13.78 2.33 8.19
C ARG A 36 12.29 2.12 8.43
N VAL A 37 11.96 1.40 9.50
CA VAL A 37 10.58 1.05 9.88
C VAL A 37 10.27 1.66 11.24
N TYR A 38 9.14 2.33 11.34
CA TYR A 38 8.72 3.09 12.52
C TYR A 38 7.30 2.69 12.95
N ALA A 39 7.04 2.72 14.24
CA ALA A 39 5.70 2.47 14.79
C ALA A 39 4.76 3.68 14.59
N SER A 40 5.32 4.88 14.48
CA SER A 40 4.59 6.13 14.24
C SER A 40 5.43 7.06 13.38
N VAL A 41 4.79 8.05 12.77
CA VAL A 41 5.50 9.06 11.98
C VAL A 41 6.49 9.81 12.88
N PRO A 42 7.80 9.81 12.56
CA PRO A 42 8.83 10.42 13.39
C PRO A 42 8.88 11.97 13.21
N LYS A 43 7.82 12.64 13.68
CA LYS A 43 7.63 14.10 13.50
C LYS A 43 8.69 14.94 14.23
N ASP A 44 9.19 14.42 15.35
CA ASP A 44 10.11 15.12 16.23
C ASP A 44 11.58 14.84 15.90
N ASP A 45 11.86 13.98 14.90
CA ASP A 45 13.21 13.73 14.43
C ASP A 45 13.65 14.83 13.45
N PRO A 46 14.62 15.69 13.84
CA PRO A 46 15.08 16.80 12.99
C PRO A 46 15.75 16.33 11.69
N ALA A 47 16.23 15.08 11.63
CA ALA A 47 16.80 14.50 10.41
C ALA A 47 15.72 14.09 9.39
N ILE A 48 14.47 14.01 9.81
CA ILE A 48 13.34 13.58 8.97
C ILE A 48 12.36 14.74 8.74
N ALA A 49 12.17 15.59 9.74
CA ALA A 49 11.23 16.70 9.66
C ALA A 49 11.52 17.59 8.44
N LYS A 50 10.51 17.79 7.59
CA LYS A 50 10.59 18.57 6.34
C LYS A 50 11.60 18.04 5.30
N GLN A 51 11.92 16.75 5.34
CA GLN A 51 12.83 16.11 4.38
C GLN A 51 12.12 15.12 3.43
N VAL A 52 10.89 14.75 3.72
CA VAL A 52 10.15 13.77 2.93
C VAL A 52 9.49 14.44 1.73
N ALA A 53 9.76 13.95 0.53
CA ALA A 53 9.21 14.52 -0.70
C ALA A 53 7.80 13.99 -1.03
N LEU A 54 7.51 12.73 -0.68
CA LEU A 54 6.26 12.06 -1.02
C LEU A 54 5.80 11.18 0.15
N GLN A 55 4.55 11.33 0.53
CA GLN A 55 3.84 10.41 1.42
C GLN A 55 2.85 9.56 0.63
N LEU A 56 2.94 8.24 0.76
CA LEU A 56 1.90 7.31 0.33
C LEU A 56 1.08 6.92 1.56
N GLU A 57 -0.09 7.49 1.70
CA GLU A 57 -1.00 7.13 2.79
C GLU A 57 -1.82 5.90 2.36
N CYS A 58 -1.54 4.74 2.95
CA CYS A 58 -2.13 3.45 2.58
C CYS A 58 -3.12 2.90 3.61
N SER A 59 -3.27 3.55 4.77
CA SER A 59 -4.10 3.06 5.88
C SER A 59 -5.54 3.54 5.81
N GLY A 60 -5.79 4.68 5.17
CA GLY A 60 -7.07 5.39 5.20
C GLY A 60 -7.38 5.97 6.59
N HIS A 61 -6.33 6.25 7.39
CA HIS A 61 -6.47 6.83 8.72
C HIS A 61 -6.12 8.31 8.69
N GLU A 62 -7.04 9.18 9.11
CA GLU A 62 -6.92 10.63 9.00
C GLU A 62 -5.66 11.16 9.69
N GLN A 63 -5.35 10.63 10.90
CA GLN A 63 -4.17 11.05 11.64
C GLN A 63 -2.87 10.68 10.92
N ALA A 64 -2.82 9.53 10.25
CA ALA A 64 -1.64 9.14 9.49
C ALA A 64 -1.39 10.09 8.31
N ALA A 65 -2.46 10.56 7.65
CA ALA A 65 -2.35 11.57 6.59
C ALA A 65 -1.81 12.90 7.15
N VAL A 66 -2.36 13.38 8.27
CA VAL A 66 -1.94 14.63 8.92
C VAL A 66 -0.50 14.53 9.43
N ASP A 67 -0.17 13.45 10.14
CA ASP A 67 1.15 13.23 10.71
C ASP A 67 2.24 13.19 9.63
N GLY A 68 1.95 12.51 8.52
CA GLY A 68 2.87 12.50 7.39
C GLY A 68 3.06 13.89 6.75
N CYS A 69 2.00 14.71 6.68
CA CYS A 69 2.12 16.08 6.19
C CYS A 69 3.05 16.95 7.06
N HIS A 70 3.22 16.64 8.35
CA HIS A 70 4.17 17.35 9.21
C HIS A 70 5.64 17.15 8.79
N ILE A 71 5.98 15.98 8.23
CA ILE A 71 7.36 15.68 7.82
C ILE A 71 7.63 15.96 6.34
N LEU A 72 6.59 16.24 5.54
CA LEU A 72 6.77 16.61 4.14
C LEU A 72 7.57 17.91 4.01
N GLN A 73 8.52 17.92 3.08
CA GLN A 73 9.24 19.14 2.69
C GLN A 73 8.27 20.15 2.03
N PRO A 74 8.62 21.42 1.96
CA PRO A 74 7.88 22.37 1.12
C PRO A 74 7.73 21.86 -0.31
N TYR A 75 6.54 22.01 -0.88
CA TYR A 75 6.15 21.47 -2.19
C TYR A 75 6.09 19.92 -2.25
N GLY A 76 6.12 19.24 -1.09
CA GLY A 76 5.94 17.80 -1.02
C GLY A 76 4.52 17.36 -1.40
N GLU A 77 4.35 16.05 -1.59
CA GLU A 77 3.08 15.48 -2.04
C GLU A 77 2.54 14.44 -1.05
N LEU A 78 1.25 14.52 -0.74
CA LEU A 78 0.47 13.45 -0.13
C LEU A 78 -0.36 12.75 -1.20
N SER A 79 -0.10 11.47 -1.44
CA SER A 79 -0.92 10.60 -2.27
C SER A 79 -1.78 9.70 -1.37
N GLN A 80 -3.08 9.93 -1.37
CA GLN A 80 -4.06 9.19 -0.57
C GLN A 80 -4.44 7.89 -1.30
N ILE A 81 -3.85 6.77 -0.89
CA ILE A 81 -4.09 5.43 -1.44
C ILE A 81 -5.14 4.70 -0.61
N GLY A 82 -5.03 4.80 0.71
CA GLY A 82 -5.98 4.21 1.66
C GLY A 82 -7.31 4.95 1.64
N ALA A 83 -8.42 4.24 1.45
CA ALA A 83 -9.74 4.85 1.44
C ALA A 83 -10.22 5.16 2.87
N PRO A 84 -10.60 6.41 3.19
CA PRO A 84 -11.09 6.79 4.51
C PRO A 84 -12.58 6.44 4.66
N TRP A 85 -12.89 5.14 4.74
CA TRP A 85 -14.27 4.64 4.79
C TRP A 85 -15.06 5.05 6.04
N ALA A 86 -14.37 5.34 7.13
CA ALA A 86 -14.99 5.73 8.38
C ALA A 86 -14.10 6.74 9.09
N GLN A 87 -14.68 7.71 9.74
CA GLN A 87 -13.96 8.60 10.64
C GLN A 87 -13.43 7.79 11.84
N ARG A 88 -12.15 7.90 12.11
CA ARG A 88 -11.46 7.11 13.16
C ARG A 88 -10.85 7.96 14.26
N ASN A 89 -10.75 9.25 14.05
CA ASN A 89 -10.24 10.21 15.02
C ASN A 89 -10.89 11.58 14.84
N GLU A 90 -10.45 12.54 15.65
CA GLU A 90 -10.91 13.92 15.63
C GLU A 90 -9.96 14.89 14.91
N ALA A 91 -9.04 14.38 14.07
CA ALA A 91 -8.19 15.23 13.24
C ALA A 91 -9.06 16.17 12.41
N THR A 92 -8.77 17.45 12.50
CA THR A 92 -9.60 18.47 11.86
C THR A 92 -9.16 18.75 10.44
N ALA A 93 -10.13 19.02 9.57
CA ALA A 93 -9.82 19.54 8.24
C ALA A 93 -8.97 20.82 8.31
N HIS A 94 -9.14 21.63 9.38
CA HIS A 94 -8.37 22.85 9.60
C HIS A 94 -6.87 22.56 9.72
N GLU A 95 -6.46 21.54 10.46
CA GLU A 95 -5.05 21.18 10.62
C GLU A 95 -4.42 20.79 9.26
N LEU A 96 -5.09 19.89 8.53
CA LEU A 96 -4.64 19.49 7.20
C LEU A 96 -4.54 20.69 6.25
N LEU A 97 -5.58 21.53 6.20
CA LEU A 97 -5.60 22.70 5.32
C LEU A 97 -4.47 23.69 5.65
N ARG A 98 -4.16 23.89 6.94
CA ARG A 98 -3.00 24.71 7.35
C ARG A 98 -1.68 24.15 6.86
N LEU A 99 -1.47 22.84 7.02
CA LEU A 99 -0.26 22.16 6.54
C LEU A 99 -0.11 22.30 5.03
N VAL A 100 -1.19 22.08 4.28
CA VAL A 100 -1.21 22.22 2.82
C VAL A 100 -0.88 23.66 2.42
N PHE A 101 -1.55 24.64 3.01
CA PHE A 101 -1.40 26.05 2.64
C PHE A 101 0.02 26.58 2.95
N PHE A 102 0.50 26.39 4.18
CA PHE A 102 1.78 26.98 4.61
C PHE A 102 3.02 26.25 4.10
N ASN A 103 2.89 24.99 3.67
CA ASN A 103 4.01 24.23 3.10
C ASN A 103 3.86 23.99 1.59
N TYR A 104 2.87 24.60 0.93
CA TYR A 104 2.62 24.45 -0.52
C TYR A 104 2.46 22.98 -0.94
N LEU A 105 1.84 22.15 -0.10
CA LEU A 105 1.71 20.72 -0.37
C LEU A 105 0.70 20.44 -1.50
N THR A 106 0.98 19.41 -2.27
CA THR A 106 0.03 18.82 -3.20
C THR A 106 -0.64 17.63 -2.52
N VAL A 107 -1.98 17.60 -2.53
CA VAL A 107 -2.77 16.45 -2.06
C VAL A 107 -3.52 15.87 -3.24
N ARG A 108 -3.34 14.57 -3.49
CA ARG A 108 -4.04 13.88 -4.57
C ARG A 108 -4.61 12.54 -4.15
N SER A 109 -5.63 12.11 -4.87
CA SER A 109 -6.15 10.76 -4.78
C SER A 109 -5.20 9.77 -5.46
N GLY A 110 -5.03 8.60 -4.84
CA GLY A 110 -4.35 7.45 -5.45
C GLY A 110 -5.33 6.36 -5.92
N TRP A 111 -6.60 6.70 -6.14
CA TRP A 111 -7.59 5.74 -6.58
C TRP A 111 -7.34 5.33 -8.04
N GLU A 112 -7.13 4.03 -8.28
CA GLU A 112 -6.79 3.48 -9.60
C GLU A 112 -7.84 3.74 -10.67
N TRP A 113 -9.11 3.90 -10.31
CA TRP A 113 -10.21 4.18 -11.24
C TRP A 113 -10.10 5.52 -11.99
N GLN A 114 -9.19 6.38 -11.58
CA GLN A 114 -8.84 7.58 -12.37
C GLN A 114 -8.04 7.27 -13.64
N LEU A 115 -7.48 6.04 -13.74
CA LEU A 115 -6.72 5.61 -14.89
C LEU A 115 -7.62 4.92 -15.92
N PRO A 116 -7.33 5.07 -17.23
CA PRO A 116 -8.02 4.31 -18.25
C PRO A 116 -7.65 2.83 -18.16
N ASN A 117 -8.52 1.92 -18.59
CA ASN A 117 -8.22 0.49 -18.63
C ASN A 117 -7.02 0.18 -19.53
N HIS A 118 -6.98 0.80 -20.73
CA HIS A 118 -5.91 0.63 -21.71
C HIS A 118 -5.14 1.94 -21.91
N PRO A 119 -3.88 1.87 -22.42
CA PRO A 119 -3.11 3.05 -22.76
C PRO A 119 -3.88 3.96 -23.73
N THR A 120 -3.84 5.26 -23.45
CA THR A 120 -4.43 6.29 -24.30
C THR A 120 -3.40 7.36 -24.63
N PRO A 121 -3.50 8.05 -25.78
CA PRO A 121 -2.67 9.21 -26.06
C PRO A 121 -2.79 10.27 -24.94
N PHE A 122 -1.69 10.93 -24.63
CA PHE A 122 -1.61 12.04 -23.66
C PHE A 122 -1.86 11.65 -22.19
N ARG A 123 -2.08 10.38 -21.85
CA ARG A 123 -2.15 9.91 -20.44
C ARG A 123 -1.04 8.90 -20.16
N ARG A 124 -0.33 9.13 -19.06
CA ARG A 124 0.66 8.18 -18.56
C ARG A 124 -0.05 7.09 -17.74
N GLY A 125 0.27 5.84 -18.05
CA GLY A 125 -0.24 4.68 -17.33
C GLY A 125 -1.67 4.28 -17.74
N SER A 126 -1.98 3.04 -17.46
CA SER A 126 -3.32 2.45 -17.54
C SER A 126 -3.41 1.30 -16.56
N ILE A 127 -4.63 0.87 -16.22
CA ILE A 127 -4.83 -0.23 -15.26
C ILE A 127 -4.12 -1.50 -15.74
N PHE A 128 -4.33 -1.91 -17.00
CA PHE A 128 -3.70 -3.13 -17.51
C PHE A 128 -2.18 -3.01 -17.69
N ALA A 129 -1.66 -1.84 -18.03
CA ALA A 129 -0.21 -1.63 -18.08
C ALA A 129 0.43 -1.73 -16.69
N ASN A 130 -0.27 -1.23 -15.66
CA ASN A 130 0.19 -1.33 -14.27
C ASN A 130 0.15 -2.79 -13.78
N TYR A 131 -0.88 -3.57 -14.12
CA TYR A 131 -0.94 -5.00 -13.81
C TYR A 131 0.21 -5.76 -14.47
N ALA A 132 0.46 -5.50 -15.75
CA ALA A 132 1.57 -6.13 -16.47
C ALA A 132 2.93 -5.76 -15.87
N ALA A 133 3.11 -4.51 -15.43
CA ALA A 133 4.32 -4.09 -14.74
C ALA A 133 4.47 -4.77 -13.37
N GLY A 134 3.39 -4.86 -12.59
CA GLY A 134 3.38 -5.55 -11.29
C GLY A 134 3.75 -7.03 -11.41
N LEU A 135 3.14 -7.75 -12.36
CA LEU A 135 3.45 -9.16 -12.61
C LEU A 135 4.92 -9.36 -13.03
N ARG A 136 5.44 -8.46 -13.87
CA ARG A 136 6.85 -8.50 -14.28
C ARG A 136 7.77 -8.28 -13.08
N TRP A 137 7.49 -7.32 -12.20
CA TRP A 137 8.31 -7.04 -11.02
C TRP A 137 8.29 -8.19 -10.01
N LEU A 138 7.19 -8.90 -9.91
CA LEU A 138 7.12 -10.15 -9.12
C LEU A 138 7.99 -11.24 -9.76
N HIS A 139 7.90 -11.42 -11.08
CA HIS A 139 8.71 -12.41 -11.81
C HIS A 139 10.22 -12.09 -11.76
N GLU A 140 10.60 -10.82 -11.82
CA GLU A 140 11.98 -10.34 -11.72
C GLU A 140 12.48 -10.26 -10.26
N GLU A 141 11.69 -10.69 -9.30
CA GLU A 141 11.98 -10.63 -7.84
C GLU A 141 12.33 -9.23 -7.32
N ARG A 142 11.91 -8.18 -8.03
CA ARG A 142 12.06 -6.80 -7.58
C ARG A 142 11.19 -6.47 -6.38
N VAL A 143 10.08 -7.17 -6.25
CA VAL A 143 9.15 -7.09 -5.13
C VAL A 143 9.09 -8.47 -4.51
N LYS A 144 9.51 -8.56 -3.25
CA LYS A 144 9.51 -9.80 -2.47
C LYS A 144 8.13 -9.99 -1.84
N VAL A 145 7.58 -11.18 -1.97
CA VAL A 145 6.29 -11.53 -1.37
C VAL A 145 6.36 -12.73 -0.45
N ASP A 146 7.49 -13.43 -0.40
CA ASP A 146 7.70 -14.58 0.48
C ASP A 146 7.50 -14.18 1.95
N GLY A 147 6.70 -14.95 2.65
CA GLY A 147 6.31 -14.66 4.04
C GLY A 147 5.26 -13.56 4.20
N LEU A 148 4.83 -12.88 3.13
CA LEU A 148 3.80 -11.84 3.20
C LEU A 148 2.38 -12.37 3.01
N TYR A 149 2.19 -13.63 2.65
CA TYR A 149 0.88 -14.23 2.42
C TYR A 149 0.77 -15.63 3.00
N ASP A 150 -0.46 -16.03 3.33
CA ASP A 150 -0.81 -17.39 3.70
C ASP A 150 -1.51 -18.08 2.52
N LEU A 151 -1.00 -19.26 2.10
CA LEU A 151 -1.69 -20.08 1.12
C LEU A 151 -2.85 -20.84 1.80
N MET A 152 -4.04 -20.68 1.26
CA MET A 152 -5.26 -21.27 1.79
C MET A 152 -6.03 -22.00 0.68
N ASN A 153 -6.76 -23.06 1.04
CA ASN A 153 -7.68 -23.68 0.13
C ASN A 153 -8.88 -22.74 -0.13
N PRO A 154 -9.38 -22.60 -1.37
CA PRO A 154 -10.58 -21.80 -1.66
C PRO A 154 -11.80 -22.13 -0.82
N GLN A 155 -11.94 -23.40 -0.38
CA GLN A 155 -13.00 -23.82 0.54
C GLN A 155 -12.93 -23.16 1.92
N GLN A 156 -11.77 -22.60 2.29
CA GLN A 156 -11.54 -21.87 3.54
C GLN A 156 -11.81 -20.35 3.39
N ALA A 157 -12.37 -19.91 2.26
CA ALA A 157 -12.59 -18.48 2.00
C ALA A 157 -13.38 -17.79 3.11
N GLN A 158 -14.45 -18.42 3.61
CA GLN A 158 -15.24 -17.89 4.73
C GLN A 158 -14.38 -17.66 5.97
N GLN A 159 -13.49 -18.60 6.31
CA GLN A 159 -12.58 -18.48 7.44
C GLN A 159 -11.58 -17.35 7.20
N ALA A 160 -11.00 -17.27 6.00
CA ALA A 160 -10.06 -16.21 5.62
C ALA A 160 -10.67 -14.81 5.81
N TYR A 161 -11.91 -14.60 5.35
CA TYR A 161 -12.63 -13.33 5.55
C TYR A 161 -12.87 -13.01 7.03
N GLN A 162 -13.21 -14.02 7.85
CA GLN A 162 -13.35 -13.83 9.30
C GLN A 162 -12.02 -13.48 9.95
N ASP A 163 -10.91 -14.09 9.52
CA ASP A 163 -9.58 -13.81 10.05
C ASP A 163 -9.10 -12.40 9.68
N ILE A 164 -9.36 -11.95 8.46
CA ILE A 164 -9.13 -10.56 8.05
C ILE A 164 -9.96 -9.60 8.93
N ARG A 165 -11.26 -9.86 9.06
CA ARG A 165 -12.19 -9.00 9.82
C ARG A 165 -11.77 -8.86 11.28
N HIS A 166 -11.29 -9.94 11.88
CA HIS A 166 -10.88 -10.00 13.29
C HIS A 166 -9.38 -9.78 13.50
N ARG A 167 -8.62 -9.41 12.46
CA ARG A 167 -7.17 -9.15 12.50
C ARG A 167 -6.38 -10.33 13.07
N ARG A 168 -6.74 -11.57 12.70
CA ARG A 168 -6.07 -12.79 13.15
C ARG A 168 -4.98 -13.29 12.20
N LEU A 169 -4.85 -12.69 11.02
CA LEU A 169 -3.77 -13.02 10.09
C LEU A 169 -2.44 -12.50 10.62
N THR A 170 -1.41 -13.34 10.56
CA THR A 170 -0.02 -12.97 10.82
C THR A 170 0.70 -12.51 9.55
N SER A 171 0.15 -12.83 8.39
CA SER A 171 0.58 -12.35 7.07
C SER A 171 -0.18 -11.07 6.66
N LEU A 172 0.19 -10.51 5.51
CA LEU A 172 -0.50 -9.33 4.95
C LEU A 172 -1.77 -9.67 4.17
N ALA A 173 -1.87 -10.90 3.64
CA ALA A 173 -3.01 -11.31 2.83
C ALA A 173 -3.15 -12.84 2.76
N PRO A 174 -4.37 -13.40 2.74
CA PRO A 174 -4.59 -14.77 2.32
C PRO A 174 -4.51 -14.86 0.79
N MET A 175 -3.91 -15.91 0.27
CA MET A 175 -3.92 -16.27 -1.14
C MET A 175 -4.56 -17.65 -1.30
N PHE A 176 -5.51 -17.79 -2.23
CA PHE A 176 -6.18 -19.05 -2.46
C PHE A 176 -5.47 -19.85 -3.56
N ASP A 177 -5.00 -21.05 -3.21
CA ASP A 177 -4.44 -21.98 -4.17
C ASP A 177 -5.55 -22.89 -4.74
N SER A 178 -5.78 -22.77 -6.03
CA SER A 178 -6.74 -23.59 -6.78
C SER A 178 -6.10 -24.78 -7.50
N SER A 179 -4.79 -24.97 -7.41
CA SER A 179 -4.04 -25.99 -8.18
C SER A 179 -4.46 -27.42 -7.82
N GLY A 180 -4.96 -27.65 -6.58
CA GLY A 180 -5.49 -28.93 -6.12
C GLY A 180 -6.99 -29.15 -6.38
N ASN A 181 -7.71 -28.20 -6.94
CA ASN A 181 -9.14 -28.31 -7.16
C ASN A 181 -9.44 -28.83 -8.58
N HIS A 182 -9.93 -30.06 -8.69
CA HIS A 182 -10.39 -30.68 -9.93
C HIS A 182 -11.52 -29.92 -10.67
N TYR A 183 -12.04 -28.84 -10.11
CA TYR A 183 -13.08 -28.00 -10.75
C TYR A 183 -12.59 -27.27 -12.00
N LEU A 184 -11.29 -27.02 -12.17
CA LEU A 184 -10.74 -26.42 -13.40
C LEU A 184 -10.70 -27.40 -14.59
N LEU A 185 -10.79 -28.72 -14.35
CA LEU A 185 -10.86 -29.72 -15.41
C LEU A 185 -12.22 -29.69 -16.12
N HIS A 186 -13.32 -29.39 -15.45
CA HIS A 186 -14.64 -29.31 -16.06
C HIS A 186 -14.83 -28.12 -17.02
N ILE A 187 -14.14 -27.02 -16.83
CA ILE A 187 -14.21 -25.88 -17.76
C ILE A 187 -13.50 -26.19 -19.07
N LYS A 188 -12.47 -27.02 -19.06
CA LYS A 188 -11.77 -27.47 -20.29
C LYS A 188 -12.56 -28.48 -21.10
N GLU A 189 -13.47 -29.23 -20.49
CA GLU A 189 -14.34 -30.21 -21.16
C GLU A 189 -15.59 -29.56 -21.78
N LEU A 190 -16.05 -28.42 -21.24
CA LEU A 190 -17.20 -27.66 -21.77
C LEU A 190 -16.85 -26.78 -22.99
N ASN A 191 -15.59 -26.61 -23.31
CA ASN A 191 -15.07 -25.82 -24.45
C ASN A 191 -14.50 -26.72 -25.57
N ARG A 192 -14.80 -28.00 -25.60
CA ARG A 192 -14.59 -28.93 -26.72
C ARG A 192 -15.94 -29.29 -27.30
#